data_293bd238c67c1fd63fb76b1b203ba49d
#
_entry.id   293bd238c67c1fd63fb76b1b203ba49d
#
_cell.length_a   1.000
_cell.length_b   1.000
_cell.length_c   1.000
_cell.angle_alpha   90.00
_cell.angle_beta   90.00
_cell.angle_gamma   90.00
#
_symmetry.space_group_name_H-M   'P 1'
#
loop_
_entity.id
_entity.type
_entity.pdbx_description
1 polymer ?
#
loop_
_entity_poly.entity_id
_entity_poly.type
_entity_poly.pdbx_seq_one_letter_code
_entity_poly.pdbx_strand_id
1 'polypeptide(L)'
;AMLAFAVLLMPRGDKRRRARALGAAACVLLGVGAYLGAYADEAVYGRTANDALINIWSDNEVYLSRGFALSFLHSVPELFPEKPEGYDARAAQALLESFPDEDIPEGEKVAVMGVMLEAFCDLTDFDALAGFDTVQEVYAPWHALEEQSLSGRLLTNIFAGGTVDTEWGFLTGASEHDEYCGATGSYVRYFTAQGYAAHYAHPGYSWFYDRERVNDYLGFDRSVFTENGFGELVDPYVAMWHSDQQLADYLLADLDAADGSPLFSFAVSYQNHGPYAETESTVPYVSPEASGWSQESCNMLNNYLFGVNETVREYVRLTQELDARDTPVVLVLFGDHKPWMGNGGSVYEEMGIDFDTSTLAGFRNYYATPYLIWANRAAKEVLGADFTGDGGDFSPCFLMTRLFDACGWAGPGYMQLSRAMRDISPLLHTNGLFLHDGVLTSVLSDTDRSFYRSWLAVQYYREHVAAYS
;
A
#
# COMPACT_ATOMS: atom_id res chain seq x y z
N ALA A 1 14.08 -35.23 13.89
CA ALA A 1 15.39 -35.94 13.82
C ALA A 1 16.18 -35.84 15.13
N MET A 2 16.44 -34.65 15.70
CA MET A 2 17.23 -34.46 16.93
C MET A 2 16.63 -35.15 18.16
N LEU A 3 15.31 -35.08 18.38
CA LEU A 3 14.63 -35.76 19.50
C LEU A 3 14.73 -37.30 19.39
N ALA A 4 14.54 -37.86 18.21
CA ALA A 4 14.71 -39.30 17.96
C ALA A 4 16.16 -39.72 18.17
N PHE A 5 17.14 -38.92 17.77
CA PHE A 5 18.56 -39.16 17.98
C PHE A 5 18.95 -39.10 19.48
N ALA A 6 18.41 -38.08 20.21
CA ALA A 6 18.61 -37.98 21.66
C ALA A 6 18.06 -39.20 22.44
N VAL A 7 16.91 -39.75 22.00
CA VAL A 7 16.32 -40.95 22.59
C VAL A 7 17.17 -42.21 22.31
N LEU A 8 17.82 -42.30 21.15
CA LEU A 8 18.73 -43.38 20.79
C LEU A 8 20.03 -43.38 21.63
N LEU A 9 20.46 -42.20 22.09
CA LEU A 9 21.65 -42.01 22.93
C LEU A 9 21.42 -42.27 24.42
N MET A 10 20.18 -42.50 24.87
CA MET A 10 19.89 -42.81 26.27
C MET A 10 20.50 -44.17 26.72
N PRO A 11 21.03 -44.27 27.97
CA PRO A 11 21.61 -45.52 28.50
C PRO A 11 20.63 -46.70 28.41
N ARG A 12 21.15 -47.89 28.05
CA ARG A 12 20.34 -49.09 27.76
C ARG A 12 19.58 -49.69 28.96
N GLY A 13 19.73 -49.15 30.17
CA GLY A 13 19.22 -49.76 31.42
C GLY A 13 17.73 -49.52 31.73
N ASP A 14 17.04 -48.53 31.17
CA ASP A 14 15.65 -48.22 31.55
C ASP A 14 14.67 -48.28 30.34
N LYS A 15 14.15 -49.47 30.09
CA LYS A 15 13.21 -49.75 29.01
C LYS A 15 11.92 -48.91 29.10
N ARG A 16 11.45 -48.56 30.32
CA ARG A 16 10.22 -47.75 30.51
C ARG A 16 10.45 -46.30 30.19
N ARG A 17 11.62 -45.75 30.54
CA ARG A 17 11.97 -44.35 30.18
C ARG A 17 12.14 -44.20 28.68
N ARG A 18 12.79 -45.15 28.00
CA ARG A 18 12.92 -45.15 26.53
C ARG A 18 11.57 -45.26 25.84
N ALA A 19 10.67 -46.14 26.29
CA ALA A 19 9.34 -46.26 25.71
C ALA A 19 8.53 -44.98 25.89
N ARG A 20 8.62 -44.30 27.04
CA ARG A 20 7.96 -42.98 27.26
C ARG A 20 8.56 -41.90 26.40
N ALA A 21 9.88 -41.85 26.25
CA ALA A 21 10.55 -40.86 25.40
C ALA A 21 10.23 -41.07 23.89
N LEU A 22 10.17 -42.35 23.45
CA LEU A 22 9.74 -42.68 22.08
C LEU A 22 8.27 -42.34 21.86
N GLY A 23 7.39 -42.59 22.84
CA GLY A 23 5.99 -42.19 22.79
C GLY A 23 5.83 -40.68 22.72
N ALA A 24 6.57 -39.93 23.53
CA ALA A 24 6.55 -38.47 23.48
C ALA A 24 7.07 -37.94 22.14
N ALA A 25 8.16 -38.49 21.61
CA ALA A 25 8.68 -38.11 20.29
C ALA A 25 7.67 -38.42 19.16
N ALA A 26 6.98 -39.58 19.25
CA ALA A 26 5.93 -39.92 18.29
C ALA A 26 4.73 -38.95 18.38
N CYS A 27 4.30 -38.58 19.60
CA CYS A 27 3.23 -37.58 19.79
C CYS A 27 3.63 -36.22 19.24
N VAL A 28 4.87 -35.76 19.44
CA VAL A 28 5.37 -34.49 18.86
C VAL A 28 5.40 -34.57 17.34
N LEU A 29 5.89 -35.66 16.76
CA LEU A 29 5.92 -35.84 15.31
C LEU A 29 4.51 -35.88 14.69
N LEU A 30 3.57 -36.56 15.35
CA LEU A 30 2.17 -36.58 14.93
C LEU A 30 1.52 -35.20 15.07
N GLY A 31 1.82 -34.49 16.18
CA GLY A 31 1.35 -33.12 16.39
C GLY A 31 1.86 -32.15 15.33
N VAL A 32 3.16 -32.20 15.02
CA VAL A 32 3.77 -31.39 13.94
C VAL A 32 3.20 -31.76 12.58
N GLY A 33 3.02 -33.08 12.30
CA GLY A 33 2.42 -33.55 11.06
C GLY A 33 0.96 -33.11 10.90
N ALA A 34 0.17 -33.13 11.98
CA ALA A 34 -1.20 -32.63 11.98
C ALA A 34 -1.25 -31.09 11.82
N TYR A 35 -0.32 -30.39 12.47
CA TYR A 35 -0.20 -28.95 12.34
C TYR A 35 0.10 -28.54 10.89
N LEU A 36 1.16 -29.09 10.31
CA LEU A 36 1.58 -28.75 8.94
C LEU A 36 0.56 -29.18 7.86
N GLY A 37 -0.15 -30.29 8.08
CA GLY A 37 -1.08 -30.83 7.09
C GLY A 37 -2.54 -30.40 7.25
N ALA A 38 -2.88 -29.69 8.33
CA ALA A 38 -4.27 -29.26 8.57
C ALA A 38 -4.40 -27.83 9.07
N TYR A 39 -3.52 -27.35 9.92
CA TYR A 39 -3.65 -26.00 10.50
C TYR A 39 -2.85 -24.95 9.73
N ALA A 40 -1.68 -25.28 9.26
CA ALA A 40 -0.83 -24.37 8.46
C ALA A 40 -1.05 -24.48 6.94
N ASP A 41 -1.91 -25.41 6.49
CA ASP A 41 -2.19 -25.61 5.06
C ASP A 41 -3.32 -24.69 4.62
N GLU A 42 -3.00 -23.73 3.71
CA GLU A 42 -3.95 -22.74 3.20
C GLU A 42 -5.16 -23.36 2.51
N ALA A 43 -4.97 -24.44 1.74
CA ALA A 43 -6.05 -25.12 1.05
C ALA A 43 -7.03 -25.82 2.03
N VAL A 44 -6.54 -26.24 3.19
CA VAL A 44 -7.39 -26.79 4.26
C VAL A 44 -8.07 -25.66 5.02
N TYR A 45 -7.32 -24.61 5.36
CA TYR A 45 -7.83 -23.45 6.09
C TYR A 45 -8.94 -22.74 5.31
N GLY A 46 -8.74 -22.47 4.02
CA GLY A 46 -9.73 -21.84 3.15
C GLY A 46 -11.04 -22.62 3.05
N ARG A 47 -11.02 -23.95 3.17
CA ARG A 47 -12.25 -24.78 3.14
C ARG A 47 -13.09 -24.71 4.41
N THR A 48 -12.56 -24.18 5.49
CA THR A 48 -13.26 -24.07 6.77
C THR A 48 -14.04 -22.76 6.91
N ALA A 49 -13.89 -21.85 5.94
CA ALA A 49 -14.52 -20.55 5.97
C ALA A 49 -16.02 -20.63 5.70
N ASN A 50 -16.77 -19.78 6.39
CA ASN A 50 -18.12 -19.42 6.06
C ASN A 50 -18.10 -18.03 5.40
N ASP A 51 -17.36 -17.93 4.27
CA ASP A 51 -16.96 -16.69 3.61
C ASP A 51 -18.15 -15.78 3.23
N ALA A 52 -19.34 -16.38 3.07
CA ALA A 52 -20.56 -15.62 2.76
C ALA A 52 -21.09 -14.79 3.95
N LEU A 53 -20.56 -14.99 5.15
CA LEU A 53 -21.11 -14.40 6.39
C LEU A 53 -20.11 -13.53 7.16
N ILE A 54 -18.86 -13.41 6.69
CA ILE A 54 -17.81 -12.70 7.41
C ILE A 54 -17.11 -11.68 6.53
N ASN A 55 -16.70 -10.59 7.16
CA ASN A 55 -15.70 -9.70 6.61
C ASN A 55 -14.31 -10.31 6.80
N ILE A 56 -13.74 -10.88 5.73
CA ILE A 56 -12.43 -11.53 5.74
C ILE A 56 -11.28 -10.56 6.09
N TRP A 57 -11.51 -9.27 5.99
CA TRP A 57 -10.56 -8.20 6.34
C TRP A 57 -10.60 -7.83 7.82
N SER A 58 -11.48 -8.46 8.61
CA SER A 58 -11.58 -8.30 10.06
C SER A 58 -11.10 -9.55 10.78
N ASP A 59 -9.94 -9.51 11.40
CA ASP A 59 -9.40 -10.61 12.20
C ASP A 59 -10.41 -11.13 13.23
N ASN A 60 -11.12 -10.23 13.89
CA ASN A 60 -12.15 -10.61 14.85
C ASN A 60 -13.26 -11.47 14.23
N GLU A 61 -13.74 -11.11 13.04
CA GLU A 61 -14.76 -11.89 12.33
C GLU A 61 -14.21 -13.21 11.80
N VAL A 62 -12.98 -13.24 11.33
CA VAL A 62 -12.27 -14.47 10.94
C VAL A 62 -12.14 -15.43 12.13
N TYR A 63 -11.71 -14.92 13.28
CA TYR A 63 -11.62 -15.72 14.52
C TYR A 63 -12.99 -16.21 15.02
N LEU A 64 -14.03 -15.39 14.90
CA LEU A 64 -15.40 -15.78 15.25
C LEU A 64 -15.95 -16.85 14.32
N SER A 65 -15.70 -16.75 13.01
CA SER A 65 -16.20 -17.67 12.00
C SER A 65 -15.54 -19.05 12.06
N ARG A 66 -14.21 -19.08 12.18
CA ARG A 66 -13.41 -20.32 12.14
C ARG A 66 -13.07 -20.89 13.51
N GLY A 67 -13.28 -20.08 14.54
CA GLY A 67 -12.92 -20.40 15.92
C GLY A 67 -11.46 -20.10 16.25
N PHE A 68 -11.23 -19.65 17.49
CA PHE A 68 -9.93 -19.16 17.95
C PHE A 68 -8.77 -20.13 17.66
N ALA A 69 -8.94 -21.42 17.98
CA ALA A 69 -7.83 -22.37 17.89
C ALA A 69 -7.34 -22.60 16.45
N LEU A 70 -8.25 -22.62 15.46
CA LEU A 70 -7.88 -22.85 14.07
C LEU A 70 -7.18 -21.60 13.51
N SER A 71 -7.78 -20.43 13.63
CA SER A 71 -7.21 -19.16 13.15
C SER A 71 -5.87 -18.86 13.81
N PHE A 72 -5.78 -19.00 15.14
CA PHE A 72 -4.53 -18.81 15.87
C PHE A 72 -3.40 -19.75 15.41
N LEU A 73 -3.70 -21.06 15.23
CA LEU A 73 -2.68 -22.00 14.78
C LEU A 73 -2.30 -21.80 13.32
N HIS A 74 -3.21 -21.25 12.52
CA HIS A 74 -2.93 -20.89 11.14
C HIS A 74 -1.99 -19.69 11.05
N SER A 75 -2.20 -18.64 11.86
CA SER A 75 -1.35 -17.44 11.86
C SER A 75 0.03 -17.61 12.50
N VAL A 76 0.30 -18.74 13.18
CA VAL A 76 1.63 -18.97 13.78
C VAL A 76 2.82 -18.85 12.81
N PRO A 77 2.76 -19.29 11.53
CA PRO A 77 3.85 -19.05 10.58
C PRO A 77 4.18 -17.57 10.36
N GLU A 78 3.19 -16.67 10.40
CA GLU A 78 3.33 -15.22 10.21
C GLU A 78 4.23 -14.59 11.30
N LEU A 79 4.33 -15.21 12.47
CA LEU A 79 5.28 -14.81 13.52
C LEU A 79 6.76 -15.05 13.13
N PHE A 80 7.01 -15.74 12.03
CA PHE A 80 8.34 -16.11 11.56
C PHE A 80 8.49 -15.78 10.08
N PRO A 81 8.62 -14.49 9.74
CA PRO A 81 8.72 -14.05 8.36
C PRO A 81 9.84 -14.78 7.61
N GLU A 82 9.58 -15.11 6.35
CA GLU A 82 10.55 -15.83 5.53
C GLU A 82 11.75 -14.94 5.20
N LYS A 83 12.95 -15.47 5.46
CA LYS A 83 14.18 -14.76 5.14
C LYS A 83 14.46 -14.84 3.65
N PRO A 84 14.88 -13.74 3.03
CA PRO A 84 15.35 -13.77 1.65
C PRO A 84 16.44 -14.83 1.42
N GLU A 85 16.49 -15.39 0.22
CA GLU A 85 17.48 -16.41 -0.14
C GLU A 85 18.91 -15.91 0.09
N GLY A 86 19.69 -16.65 0.89
CA GLY A 86 21.06 -16.28 1.22
C GLY A 86 21.20 -15.14 2.22
N TYR A 87 20.17 -14.81 2.97
CA TYR A 87 20.17 -13.71 3.95
C TYR A 87 21.32 -13.83 4.96
N ASP A 88 22.10 -12.76 5.08
CA ASP A 88 23.10 -12.56 6.13
C ASP A 88 22.90 -11.16 6.75
N ALA A 89 22.55 -11.11 8.03
CA ALA A 89 22.25 -9.87 8.74
C ALA A 89 23.44 -8.89 8.78
N ARG A 90 24.68 -9.41 8.86
CA ARG A 90 25.88 -8.55 8.89
C ARG A 90 26.17 -7.95 7.52
N ALA A 91 25.97 -8.72 6.46
CA ALA A 91 26.13 -8.22 5.09
C ALA A 91 25.05 -7.18 4.77
N ALA A 92 23.78 -7.42 5.17
CA ALA A 92 22.71 -6.46 5.00
C ALA A 92 22.96 -5.16 5.76
N GLN A 93 23.36 -5.26 7.03
CA GLN A 93 23.74 -4.10 7.84
C GLN A 93 24.90 -3.32 7.22
N ALA A 94 25.99 -4.00 6.83
CA ALA A 94 27.16 -3.37 6.23
C ALA A 94 26.83 -2.68 4.89
N LEU A 95 25.93 -3.27 4.09
CA LEU A 95 25.46 -2.63 2.86
C LEU A 95 24.64 -1.37 3.17
N LEU A 96 23.71 -1.41 4.11
CA LEU A 96 22.93 -0.24 4.54
C LEU A 96 23.85 0.87 5.08
N GLU A 97 24.81 0.54 5.95
CA GLU A 97 25.77 1.50 6.52
C GLU A 97 26.73 2.10 5.47
N SER A 98 26.84 1.50 4.29
CA SER A 98 27.63 2.08 3.18
C SER A 98 26.93 3.26 2.49
N PHE A 99 25.64 3.47 2.79
CA PHE A 99 24.85 4.60 2.35
C PHE A 99 24.46 5.41 3.62
N PRO A 100 25.20 6.46 3.97
CA PRO A 100 24.89 7.23 5.16
C PRO A 100 23.58 7.99 5.02
N ASP A 101 22.85 8.14 6.12
CA ASP A 101 21.69 9.03 6.15
C ASP A 101 22.17 10.48 5.96
N GLU A 102 21.46 11.23 5.14
CA GLU A 102 21.66 12.65 4.95
C GLU A 102 20.45 13.43 5.44
N ASP A 103 20.72 14.51 6.19
CA ASP A 103 19.66 15.35 6.73
C ASP A 103 19.03 16.23 5.66
N ILE A 104 17.74 16.56 5.84
CA ILE A 104 17.08 17.61 5.06
C ILE A 104 17.67 18.96 5.52
N PRO A 105 18.20 19.78 4.57
CA PRO A 105 18.74 21.09 4.94
C PRO A 105 17.69 21.94 5.68
N GLU A 106 18.09 22.59 6.75
CA GLU A 106 17.16 23.32 7.63
C GLU A 106 16.36 24.40 6.88
N GLY A 107 16.96 25.03 5.87
CA GLY A 107 16.30 26.03 5.04
C GLY A 107 15.40 25.46 3.93
N GLU A 108 15.38 24.13 3.78
CA GLU A 108 14.60 23.43 2.74
C GLU A 108 13.50 22.55 3.34
N LYS A 109 13.30 22.60 4.65
CA LYS A 109 12.22 21.89 5.32
C LYS A 109 10.87 22.50 4.93
N VAL A 110 10.06 21.73 4.21
CA VAL A 110 8.69 22.09 3.80
C VAL A 110 7.72 21.09 4.39
N ALA A 111 6.47 21.43 4.59
CA ALA A 111 5.46 20.46 4.96
C ALA A 111 5.28 19.44 3.83
N VAL A 112 5.22 18.16 4.17
CA VAL A 112 4.98 17.05 3.24
C VAL A 112 3.64 16.43 3.55
N MET A 113 2.74 16.42 2.59
CA MET A 113 1.40 15.86 2.70
C MET A 113 1.24 14.73 1.67
N GLY A 114 1.07 13.49 2.12
CA GLY A 114 0.73 12.35 1.28
C GLY A 114 -0.74 12.00 1.42
N VAL A 115 -1.46 11.80 0.33
CA VAL A 115 -2.84 11.29 0.36
C VAL A 115 -2.96 10.14 -0.61
N MET A 116 -3.24 8.97 -0.07
CA MET A 116 -3.58 7.79 -0.85
C MET A 116 -5.10 7.75 -1.08
N LEU A 117 -5.48 7.71 -2.35
CA LEU A 117 -6.86 7.81 -2.81
C LEU A 117 -7.44 6.41 -2.99
N GLU A 118 -8.46 6.09 -2.21
CA GLU A 118 -9.16 4.80 -2.24
C GLU A 118 -9.70 4.49 -3.62
N ALA A 119 -9.33 3.32 -4.15
CA ALA A 119 -9.76 2.75 -5.43
C ALA A 119 -9.65 3.74 -6.61
N PHE A 120 -8.71 4.69 -6.55
CA PHE A 120 -8.62 5.75 -7.55
C PHE A 120 -7.76 5.32 -8.74
N CYS A 121 -8.39 5.28 -9.91
CA CYS A 121 -7.70 5.09 -11.19
C CYS A 121 -8.27 6.02 -12.26
N ASP A 122 -7.48 6.31 -13.26
CA ASP A 122 -7.93 7.07 -14.42
C ASP A 122 -8.55 6.13 -15.45
N LEU A 123 -9.88 6.16 -15.56
CA LEU A 123 -10.59 5.32 -16.52
C LEU A 123 -10.43 5.80 -17.97
N THR A 124 -9.93 7.01 -18.19
CA THR A 124 -9.62 7.49 -19.55
C THR A 124 -8.37 6.84 -20.13
N ASP A 125 -7.58 6.14 -19.32
CA ASP A 125 -6.49 5.27 -19.78
C ASP A 125 -7.02 4.06 -20.58
N PHE A 126 -8.33 3.74 -20.49
CA PHE A 126 -8.94 2.66 -21.24
C PHE A 126 -9.56 3.16 -22.55
N ASP A 127 -9.13 2.63 -23.69
CA ASP A 127 -9.66 2.97 -25.01
C ASP A 127 -11.19 2.86 -25.09
N ALA A 128 -11.77 1.89 -24.35
CA ALA A 128 -13.22 1.69 -24.31
C ALA A 128 -13.99 2.88 -23.72
N LEU A 129 -13.36 3.70 -22.90
CA LEU A 129 -13.95 4.86 -22.22
C LEU A 129 -13.44 6.20 -22.77
N ALA A 130 -12.36 6.20 -23.53
CA ALA A 130 -11.77 7.40 -24.11
C ALA A 130 -12.71 8.23 -25.02
N GLY A 131 -13.71 7.57 -25.61
CA GLY A 131 -14.70 8.18 -26.51
C GLY A 131 -15.93 8.81 -25.84
N PHE A 132 -16.06 8.72 -24.49
CA PHE A 132 -17.18 9.28 -23.75
C PHE A 132 -16.83 10.65 -23.19
N ASP A 133 -17.35 11.73 -23.80
CA ASP A 133 -17.10 13.11 -23.34
C ASP A 133 -17.44 13.29 -21.86
N THR A 134 -18.50 12.67 -21.38
CA THR A 134 -18.93 12.71 -19.97
C THR A 134 -17.92 12.08 -19.02
N VAL A 135 -17.18 11.06 -19.44
CA VAL A 135 -16.09 10.45 -18.66
C VAL A 135 -14.87 11.37 -18.70
N GLN A 136 -14.55 11.94 -19.88
CA GLN A 136 -13.45 12.93 -20.01
C GLN A 136 -13.68 14.15 -19.12
N GLU A 137 -14.91 14.64 -18.99
CA GLU A 137 -15.26 15.76 -18.11
C GLU A 137 -15.01 15.48 -16.62
N VAL A 138 -15.17 14.20 -16.16
CA VAL A 138 -14.87 13.80 -14.78
C VAL A 138 -13.39 13.95 -14.48
N TYR A 139 -12.51 13.53 -15.40
CA TYR A 139 -11.07 13.55 -15.19
C TYR A 139 -10.36 14.83 -15.66
N ALA A 140 -11.03 15.68 -16.43
CA ALA A 140 -10.40 16.90 -16.96
C ALA A 140 -9.72 17.80 -15.89
N PRO A 141 -10.30 18.00 -14.67
CA PRO A 141 -9.61 18.79 -13.64
C PRO A 141 -8.40 18.05 -13.05
N TRP A 142 -8.41 16.71 -13.01
CA TRP A 142 -7.26 15.89 -12.62
C TRP A 142 -6.13 16.02 -13.65
N HIS A 143 -6.43 15.89 -14.93
CA HIS A 143 -5.44 16.06 -16.02
C HIS A 143 -4.82 17.45 -16.01
N ALA A 144 -5.64 18.48 -15.75
CA ALA A 144 -5.11 19.83 -15.59
C ALA A 144 -4.19 19.99 -14.37
N LEU A 145 -4.38 19.20 -13.31
CA LEU A 145 -3.50 19.14 -12.16
C LEU A 145 -2.23 18.32 -12.47
N GLU A 146 -2.34 17.23 -13.21
CA GLU A 146 -1.18 16.47 -13.69
C GLU A 146 -0.22 17.33 -14.51
N GLU A 147 -0.73 18.21 -15.39
CA GLU A 147 0.09 19.16 -16.16
C GLU A 147 0.87 20.15 -15.28
N GLN A 148 0.41 20.40 -14.06
CA GLN A 148 1.03 21.29 -13.08
C GLN A 148 1.88 20.53 -12.05
N SER A 149 2.04 19.24 -12.22
CA SER A 149 2.67 18.32 -11.29
C SER A 149 3.76 17.47 -11.95
N LEU A 150 4.59 16.88 -11.14
CA LEU A 150 5.38 15.73 -11.55
C LEU A 150 4.48 14.49 -11.44
N SER A 151 4.06 13.91 -12.55
CA SER A 151 3.02 12.88 -12.58
C SER A 151 3.42 11.65 -13.38
N GLY A 152 2.75 10.53 -13.13
CA GLY A 152 2.96 9.26 -13.80
C GLY A 152 2.03 8.19 -13.27
N ARG A 153 2.44 6.92 -13.40
CA ARG A 153 1.62 5.79 -12.93
C ARG A 153 2.40 4.94 -11.90
N LEU A 154 1.75 4.59 -10.80
CA LEU A 154 2.21 3.52 -9.93
C LEU A 154 1.80 2.18 -10.53
N LEU A 155 2.73 1.26 -10.56
CA LEU A 155 2.51 -0.12 -10.92
C LEU A 155 2.40 -0.92 -9.62
N THR A 156 1.16 -1.05 -9.11
CA THR A 156 0.88 -1.65 -7.80
C THR A 156 0.99 -3.17 -7.82
N ASN A 157 1.04 -3.80 -6.66
CA ASN A 157 1.03 -5.27 -6.53
C ASN A 157 -0.39 -5.86 -6.49
N ILE A 158 -1.41 -5.01 -6.35
CA ILE A 158 -2.75 -5.39 -5.94
C ILE A 158 -3.80 -4.88 -6.91
N PHE A 159 -4.94 -5.58 -6.94
CA PHE A 159 -6.13 -5.19 -7.68
C PHE A 159 -7.36 -5.36 -6.78
N ALA A 160 -8.17 -4.33 -6.68
CA ALA A 160 -9.49 -4.38 -6.04
C ALA A 160 -9.49 -4.74 -4.54
N GLY A 161 -8.45 -4.35 -3.83
CA GLY A 161 -8.30 -4.57 -2.38
C GLY A 161 -6.86 -4.80 -1.97
N GLY A 162 -6.60 -4.87 -0.66
CA GLY A 162 -5.25 -4.98 -0.12
C GLY A 162 -4.53 -3.63 -0.02
N THR A 163 -5.29 -2.56 0.20
CA THR A 163 -4.87 -1.15 0.29
C THR A 163 -3.51 -0.93 0.98
N VAL A 164 -3.26 -1.69 2.07
CA VAL A 164 -2.03 -1.58 2.87
C VAL A 164 -0.75 -1.95 2.12
N ASP A 165 -0.82 -2.73 1.05
CA ASP A 165 0.37 -3.04 0.25
C ASP A 165 0.95 -1.75 -0.38
N THR A 166 0.08 -0.94 -1.00
CA THR A 166 0.48 0.35 -1.56
C THR A 166 0.81 1.38 -0.47
N GLU A 167 0.03 1.40 0.63
CA GLU A 167 0.22 2.28 1.78
C GLU A 167 1.61 2.09 2.42
N TRP A 168 1.93 0.86 2.79
CA TRP A 168 3.19 0.55 3.46
C TRP A 168 4.37 0.61 2.49
N GLY A 169 4.18 0.26 1.22
CA GLY A 169 5.18 0.50 0.19
C GLY A 169 5.63 1.96 0.12
N PHE A 170 4.70 2.90 0.17
CA PHE A 170 5.00 4.34 0.23
C PHE A 170 5.70 4.73 1.54
N LEU A 171 5.23 4.23 2.69
CA LEU A 171 5.72 4.64 4.02
C LEU A 171 7.05 3.99 4.41
N THR A 172 7.38 2.81 3.89
CA THR A 172 8.60 2.07 4.25
C THR A 172 9.62 1.96 3.14
N GLY A 173 9.17 2.02 1.89
CA GLY A 173 9.98 1.71 0.70
C GLY A 173 10.14 0.21 0.46
N ALA A 174 9.37 -0.64 1.12
CA ALA A 174 9.39 -2.08 0.90
C ALA A 174 8.62 -2.46 -0.37
N SER A 175 9.16 -3.37 -1.18
CA SER A 175 8.46 -3.89 -2.36
C SER A 175 7.41 -4.95 -2.02
N GLU A 176 7.65 -5.64 -0.92
CA GLU A 176 6.77 -6.60 -0.27
C GLU A 176 6.88 -6.33 1.22
N HIS A 177 5.82 -6.53 1.95
CA HIS A 177 5.83 -6.38 3.40
C HIS A 177 5.27 -7.66 4.04
N ASP A 178 5.83 -7.96 5.21
CA ASP A 178 5.27 -8.95 6.13
C ASP A 178 4.43 -8.24 7.21
N GLU A 179 3.70 -9.02 8.00
CA GLU A 179 3.03 -8.50 9.18
C GLU A 179 4.01 -7.81 10.14
N TYR A 180 3.74 -6.56 10.48
CA TYR A 180 4.58 -5.81 11.42
C TYR A 180 4.27 -6.21 12.86
N CYS A 181 5.27 -6.81 13.52
CA CYS A 181 5.16 -7.27 14.91
C CYS A 181 5.85 -6.33 15.92
N GLY A 182 6.41 -5.22 15.48
CA GLY A 182 7.14 -4.27 16.31
C GLY A 182 7.61 -3.05 15.53
N ALA A 183 8.33 -2.16 16.20
CA ALA A 183 8.90 -0.98 15.58
C ALA A 183 9.75 -1.37 14.36
N THR A 184 9.47 -0.76 13.23
CA THR A 184 10.07 -1.09 11.93
C THR A 184 10.65 0.14 11.24
N GLY A 185 11.57 -0.07 10.28
CA GLY A 185 12.18 0.99 9.50
C GLY A 185 11.19 1.62 8.54
N SER A 186 10.97 2.93 8.67
CA SER A 186 10.05 3.69 7.84
C SER A 186 10.61 5.05 7.46
N TYR A 187 10.03 5.68 6.45
CA TYR A 187 10.29 7.08 6.15
C TYR A 187 9.65 8.02 7.18
N VAL A 188 8.59 7.58 7.87
CA VAL A 188 7.98 8.30 8.99
C VAL A 188 9.02 8.58 10.07
N ARG A 189 9.78 7.54 10.49
CA ARG A 189 10.86 7.69 11.48
C ARG A 189 11.99 8.59 11.00
N TYR A 190 12.28 8.59 9.71
CA TYR A 190 13.24 9.55 9.16
C TYR A 190 12.73 10.98 9.31
N PHE A 191 11.47 11.27 8.96
CA PHE A 191 10.90 12.61 9.12
C PHE A 191 10.89 13.05 10.61
N THR A 192 10.51 12.17 11.53
CA THR A 192 10.55 12.49 12.97
C THR A 192 11.98 12.75 13.45
N ALA A 193 12.97 11.99 12.99
CA ALA A 193 14.39 12.25 13.28
C ALA A 193 14.88 13.59 12.70
N GLN A 194 14.26 14.09 11.60
CA GLN A 194 14.52 15.41 11.03
C GLN A 194 13.75 16.53 11.74
N GLY A 195 13.00 16.23 12.81
CA GLY A 195 12.25 17.20 13.61
C GLY A 195 10.86 17.55 13.04
N TYR A 196 10.32 16.74 12.13
CA TYR A 196 8.93 16.85 11.70
C TYR A 196 8.00 16.23 12.74
N ALA A 197 6.83 16.83 12.95
CA ALA A 197 5.69 16.10 13.51
C ALA A 197 5.15 15.15 12.43
N ALA A 198 4.85 13.91 12.81
CA ALA A 198 4.36 12.89 11.88
C ALA A 198 2.93 12.49 12.22
N HIS A 199 1.97 12.84 11.37
CA HIS A 199 0.55 12.62 11.60
C HIS A 199 -0.06 11.71 10.55
N TYR A 200 -0.98 10.85 11.01
CA TYR A 200 -1.76 9.94 10.16
C TYR A 200 -3.25 10.23 10.28
N ALA A 201 -3.99 10.12 9.18
CA ALA A 201 -5.44 10.28 9.16
C ALA A 201 -6.11 9.27 8.22
N HIS A 202 -7.14 8.58 8.73
CA HIS A 202 -7.99 7.71 7.92
C HIS A 202 -9.42 7.76 8.44
N PRO A 203 -10.41 8.19 7.64
CA PRO A 203 -11.81 8.24 8.04
C PRO A 203 -12.50 6.87 8.03
N GLY A 204 -11.74 5.82 8.31
CA GLY A 204 -12.15 4.46 8.59
C GLY A 204 -11.87 4.09 10.05
N TYR A 205 -12.14 2.84 10.42
CA TYR A 205 -11.91 2.34 11.78
C TYR A 205 -10.46 1.94 12.02
N SER A 206 -9.94 2.25 13.19
CA SER A 206 -8.54 2.00 13.58
C SER A 206 -8.15 0.53 13.58
N TRP A 207 -9.11 -0.36 13.85
CA TRP A 207 -8.89 -1.81 13.87
C TRP A 207 -8.73 -2.43 12.48
N PHE A 208 -9.16 -1.73 11.42
CA PHE A 208 -9.08 -2.26 10.07
C PHE A 208 -7.62 -2.25 9.59
N TYR A 209 -7.08 -3.41 9.23
CA TYR A 209 -5.65 -3.67 9.00
C TYR A 209 -4.77 -3.36 10.23
N ASP A 210 -5.36 -3.32 11.44
CA ASP A 210 -4.61 -3.02 12.68
C ASP A 210 -3.82 -1.70 12.63
N ARG A 211 -4.34 -0.73 11.87
CA ARG A 211 -3.64 0.52 11.54
C ARG A 211 -3.17 1.31 12.76
N GLU A 212 -3.93 1.32 13.85
CA GLU A 212 -3.52 2.04 15.06
C GLU A 212 -2.17 1.51 15.57
N ARG A 213 -2.03 0.19 15.67
CA ARG A 213 -0.79 -0.44 16.14
C ARG A 213 0.33 -0.37 15.11
N VAL A 214 0.02 -0.59 13.83
CA VAL A 214 1.01 -0.50 12.76
C VAL A 214 1.57 0.91 12.64
N ASN A 215 0.74 1.94 12.78
CA ASN A 215 1.20 3.33 12.76
C ASN A 215 2.17 3.66 13.91
N ASP A 216 1.94 3.10 15.11
CA ASP A 216 2.91 3.19 16.21
C ASP A 216 4.24 2.52 15.83
N TYR A 217 4.20 1.36 15.15
CA TYR A 217 5.40 0.66 14.68
C TYR A 217 6.14 1.43 13.59
N LEU A 218 5.42 2.15 12.72
CA LEU A 218 5.98 3.02 11.70
C LEU A 218 6.54 4.32 12.27
N GLY A 219 6.09 4.74 13.46
CA GLY A 219 6.61 5.91 14.19
C GLY A 219 5.83 7.20 13.97
N PHE A 220 4.53 7.13 13.69
CA PHE A 220 3.66 8.30 13.71
C PHE A 220 3.46 8.80 15.14
N ASP A 221 3.48 10.13 15.33
CA ASP A 221 3.22 10.78 16.61
C ASP A 221 1.74 10.80 16.96
N ARG A 222 0.88 10.81 15.92
CA ARG A 222 -0.57 10.88 16.07
C ARG A 222 -1.28 10.17 14.92
N SER A 223 -2.29 9.37 15.26
CA SER A 223 -3.18 8.74 14.29
C SER A 223 -4.63 9.09 14.57
N VAL A 224 -5.37 9.51 13.54
CA VAL A 224 -6.78 9.92 13.63
C VAL A 224 -7.63 9.06 12.73
N PHE A 225 -8.69 8.52 13.33
CA PHE A 225 -9.63 7.58 12.71
C PHE A 225 -11.07 8.03 12.94
N THR A 226 -12.04 7.26 12.48
CA THR A 226 -13.46 7.50 12.72
C THR A 226 -13.75 7.67 14.21
N GLU A 227 -13.21 6.82 15.07
CA GLU A 227 -13.52 6.79 16.51
C GLU A 227 -13.02 8.03 17.28
N ASN A 228 -11.93 8.65 16.81
CA ASN A 228 -11.25 9.72 17.56
C ASN A 228 -11.14 11.06 16.83
N GLY A 229 -11.68 11.20 15.59
CA GLY A 229 -11.55 12.44 14.84
C GLY A 229 -12.67 12.73 13.83
N PHE A 230 -13.08 11.75 13.02
CA PHE A 230 -14.09 11.99 11.99
C PHE A 230 -15.52 11.78 12.49
N GLY A 231 -15.70 11.05 13.61
CA GLY A 231 -17.02 10.70 14.17
C GLY A 231 -17.72 9.59 13.38
N GLU A 232 -18.74 8.99 14.01
CA GLU A 232 -19.57 7.98 13.33
C GLU A 232 -20.42 8.64 12.24
N LEU A 233 -20.70 7.91 11.17
CA LEU A 233 -21.61 8.34 10.11
C LEU A 233 -23.02 8.50 10.70
N VAL A 234 -23.64 9.65 10.43
CA VAL A 234 -24.97 9.99 10.97
C VAL A 234 -26.06 9.09 10.41
N ASP A 235 -25.89 8.65 9.15
CA ASP A 235 -26.79 7.71 8.48
C ASP A 235 -25.99 6.73 7.60
N PRO A 236 -25.65 5.55 8.12
CA PRO A 236 -24.89 4.56 7.37
C PRO A 236 -25.66 3.95 6.17
N TYR A 237 -26.97 4.23 6.04
CA TYR A 237 -27.77 3.78 4.89
C TYR A 237 -27.77 4.80 3.74
N VAL A 238 -27.44 6.06 4.02
CA VAL A 238 -27.38 7.14 3.02
C VAL A 238 -25.95 7.45 2.63
N ALA A 239 -25.01 7.42 3.59
CA ALA A 239 -23.59 7.63 3.36
C ALA A 239 -22.80 6.54 4.08
N MET A 240 -22.33 5.55 3.35
CA MET A 240 -21.54 4.45 3.92
C MET A 240 -20.13 4.86 4.30
N TRP A 241 -19.60 5.92 3.67
CA TRP A 241 -18.22 6.35 3.79
C TRP A 241 -18.11 7.85 4.11
N HIS A 242 -17.11 8.25 4.87
CA HIS A 242 -16.75 9.65 5.03
C HIS A 242 -16.25 10.22 3.70
N SER A 243 -16.59 11.48 3.43
CA SER A 243 -16.22 12.16 2.18
C SER A 243 -14.75 12.61 2.17
N ASP A 244 -14.20 12.73 0.98
CA ASP A 244 -12.87 13.32 0.75
C ASP A 244 -12.83 14.79 1.20
N GLN A 245 -13.97 15.51 1.17
CA GLN A 245 -14.06 16.86 1.73
C GLN A 245 -13.75 16.87 3.24
N GLN A 246 -14.29 15.93 4.02
CA GLN A 246 -14.01 15.86 5.46
C GLN A 246 -12.52 15.58 5.72
N LEU A 247 -11.90 14.72 4.90
CA LEU A 247 -10.49 14.41 5.02
C LEU A 247 -9.62 15.62 4.63
N ALA A 248 -9.93 16.30 3.51
CA ALA A 248 -9.20 17.48 3.06
C ALA A 248 -9.32 18.64 4.07
N ASP A 249 -10.53 18.89 4.61
CA ASP A 249 -10.74 19.91 5.65
C ASP A 249 -9.94 19.59 6.92
N TYR A 250 -9.86 18.30 7.30
CA TYR A 250 -9.02 17.86 8.42
C TYR A 250 -7.54 18.14 8.14
N LEU A 251 -7.02 17.79 6.95
CA LEU A 251 -5.62 18.01 6.57
C LEU A 251 -5.24 19.50 6.57
N LEU A 252 -6.13 20.37 6.10
CA LEU A 252 -5.93 21.82 6.15
C LEU A 252 -5.88 22.32 7.60
N ALA A 253 -6.78 21.85 8.45
CA ALA A 253 -6.80 22.22 9.87
C ALA A 253 -5.56 21.72 10.62
N ASP A 254 -5.07 20.52 10.29
CA ASP A 254 -3.87 19.94 10.87
C ASP A 254 -2.59 20.71 10.46
N LEU A 255 -2.52 21.13 9.19
CA LEU A 255 -1.46 21.99 8.70
C LEU A 255 -1.47 23.37 9.39
N ASP A 256 -2.67 23.98 9.54
CA ASP A 256 -2.81 25.28 10.20
C ASP A 256 -2.44 25.18 11.70
N ALA A 257 -2.72 24.03 12.34
CA ALA A 257 -2.36 23.76 13.74
C ALA A 257 -0.85 23.57 13.96
N ALA A 258 -0.11 23.18 12.92
CA ALA A 258 1.36 23.06 12.98
C ALA A 258 2.08 24.42 13.09
N ASP A 259 1.38 25.52 12.77
CA ASP A 259 1.85 26.89 12.90
C ASP A 259 3.25 27.14 12.29
N GLY A 260 3.48 26.59 11.10
CA GLY A 260 4.74 26.68 10.37
C GLY A 260 5.85 25.73 10.83
N SER A 261 5.59 24.86 11.81
CA SER A 261 6.52 23.79 12.19
C SER A 261 6.54 22.71 11.08
N PRO A 262 7.68 22.03 10.85
CA PRO A 262 7.76 20.96 9.88
C PRO A 262 6.73 19.84 10.17
N LEU A 263 5.91 19.52 9.18
CA LEU A 263 4.85 18.51 9.30
C LEU A 263 4.99 17.48 8.17
N PHE A 264 5.02 16.21 8.51
CA PHE A 264 4.76 15.10 7.62
C PHE A 264 3.36 14.56 7.95
N SER A 265 2.39 14.75 7.07
CA SER A 265 1.07 14.15 7.22
C SER A 265 0.81 13.13 6.12
N PHE A 266 0.25 11.98 6.50
CA PHE A 266 -0.17 10.96 5.58
C PHE A 266 -1.64 10.60 5.82
N ALA A 267 -2.41 10.52 4.75
CA ALA A 267 -3.82 10.19 4.84
C ALA A 267 -4.22 9.12 3.83
N VAL A 268 -5.20 8.30 4.21
CA VAL A 268 -5.85 7.33 3.33
C VAL A 268 -7.32 7.73 3.21
N SER A 269 -7.80 7.98 2.00
CA SER A 269 -9.21 8.30 1.77
C SER A 269 -10.11 7.08 1.88
N TYR A 270 -11.43 7.25 1.82
CA TYR A 270 -12.38 6.13 1.97
C TYR A 270 -13.60 6.26 1.06
N GLN A 271 -13.83 7.42 0.45
CA GLN A 271 -15.05 7.76 -0.27
C GLN A 271 -15.41 6.82 -1.42
N ASN A 272 -14.40 6.34 -2.17
CA ASN A 272 -14.62 5.51 -3.36
C ASN A 272 -14.61 4.00 -3.08
N HIS A 273 -14.61 3.58 -1.81
CA HIS A 273 -14.63 2.17 -1.46
C HIS A 273 -15.91 1.48 -1.96
N GLY A 274 -15.75 0.35 -2.65
CA GLY A 274 -16.88 -0.47 -3.10
C GLY A 274 -17.69 -1.09 -1.94
N PRO A 275 -18.80 -1.80 -2.22
CA PRO A 275 -19.32 -2.13 -3.55
C PRO A 275 -20.11 -0.99 -4.19
N TYR A 276 -20.13 -0.93 -5.51
CA TYR A 276 -20.93 0.05 -6.26
C TYR A 276 -22.28 -0.56 -6.63
N ALA A 277 -23.37 0.22 -6.41
CA ALA A 277 -24.73 -0.26 -6.65
C ALA A 277 -24.96 -0.62 -8.14
N GLU A 278 -25.50 -1.81 -8.38
CA GLU A 278 -25.81 -2.32 -9.72
C GLU A 278 -27.24 -1.98 -10.18
N THR A 279 -28.13 -1.66 -9.24
CA THR A 279 -29.55 -1.49 -9.50
C THR A 279 -29.94 -0.11 -10.03
N GLU A 280 -29.18 0.93 -9.63
CA GLU A 280 -29.43 2.32 -10.00
C GLU A 280 -28.17 3.15 -9.96
N SER A 281 -28.13 4.24 -10.72
CA SER A 281 -27.10 5.29 -10.64
C SER A 281 -27.71 6.67 -10.61
N THR A 282 -27.09 7.58 -9.84
CA THR A 282 -27.58 8.95 -9.70
C THR A 282 -27.32 9.80 -10.94
N VAL A 283 -26.15 9.61 -11.56
CA VAL A 283 -25.70 10.35 -12.75
C VAL A 283 -25.37 9.37 -13.87
N PRO A 284 -25.99 9.47 -15.05
CA PRO A 284 -25.73 8.56 -16.16
C PRO A 284 -24.56 9.10 -17.03
N TYR A 285 -23.31 8.91 -16.58
CA TYR A 285 -22.13 9.26 -17.39
C TYR A 285 -22.03 8.41 -18.65
N VAL A 286 -22.38 7.11 -18.54
CA VAL A 286 -22.42 6.16 -19.63
C VAL A 286 -23.77 5.45 -19.63
N SER A 287 -24.43 5.34 -20.80
CA SER A 287 -25.69 4.63 -20.92
C SER A 287 -25.54 3.35 -21.75
N PRO A 288 -26.43 2.36 -21.53
CA PRO A 288 -26.44 1.14 -22.32
C PRO A 288 -26.61 1.38 -23.84
N GLU A 289 -27.40 2.40 -24.23
CA GLU A 289 -27.62 2.75 -25.63
C GLU A 289 -26.37 3.28 -26.31
N ALA A 290 -25.51 4.01 -25.54
CA ALA A 290 -24.27 4.60 -26.06
C ALA A 290 -23.12 3.60 -26.07
N SER A 291 -23.04 2.72 -25.08
CA SER A 291 -21.94 1.78 -24.89
C SER A 291 -22.21 0.40 -25.48
N GLY A 292 -23.47 -0.05 -25.47
CA GLY A 292 -23.83 -1.44 -25.74
C GLY A 292 -23.65 -2.39 -24.57
N TRP A 293 -23.32 -1.85 -23.37
CA TRP A 293 -23.13 -2.64 -22.14
C TRP A 293 -24.44 -2.82 -21.39
N SER A 294 -24.46 -3.76 -20.42
CA SER A 294 -25.62 -4.02 -19.59
C SER A 294 -25.95 -2.79 -18.68
N GLN A 295 -27.20 -2.73 -18.24
CA GLN A 295 -27.64 -1.66 -17.34
C GLN A 295 -26.90 -1.75 -15.99
N GLU A 296 -26.68 -2.98 -15.50
CA GLU A 296 -25.97 -3.25 -14.26
C GLU A 296 -24.53 -2.72 -14.32
N SER A 297 -23.81 -3.03 -15.40
CA SER A 297 -22.44 -2.54 -15.60
C SER A 297 -22.38 -1.03 -15.73
N CYS A 298 -23.33 -0.42 -16.49
CA CYS A 298 -23.42 1.04 -16.55
C CYS A 298 -23.71 1.67 -15.18
N ASN A 299 -24.59 1.06 -14.37
CA ASN A 299 -24.89 1.60 -13.03
C ASN A 299 -23.67 1.55 -12.11
N MET A 300 -22.95 0.42 -12.04
CA MET A 300 -21.73 0.30 -11.22
C MET A 300 -20.67 1.31 -11.66
N LEU A 301 -20.41 1.41 -12.97
CA LEU A 301 -19.47 2.37 -13.54
C LEU A 301 -19.86 3.81 -13.23
N ASN A 302 -21.12 4.17 -13.41
CA ASN A 302 -21.62 5.51 -13.16
C ASN A 302 -21.54 5.91 -11.66
N ASN A 303 -21.81 4.97 -10.75
CA ASN A 303 -21.67 5.21 -9.33
C ASN A 303 -20.20 5.39 -8.92
N TYR A 304 -19.28 4.63 -9.49
CA TYR A 304 -17.86 4.85 -9.32
C TYR A 304 -17.43 6.22 -9.85
N LEU A 305 -17.81 6.57 -11.10
CA LEU A 305 -17.49 7.88 -11.71
C LEU A 305 -18.07 9.06 -10.93
N PHE A 306 -19.25 8.88 -10.30
CA PHE A 306 -19.81 9.91 -9.42
C PHE A 306 -18.88 10.18 -8.22
N GLY A 307 -18.41 9.13 -7.54
CA GLY A 307 -17.48 9.26 -6.44
C GLY A 307 -16.13 9.88 -6.88
N VAL A 308 -15.57 9.42 -8.00
CA VAL A 308 -14.34 9.97 -8.57
C VAL A 308 -14.47 11.46 -8.93
N ASN A 309 -15.61 11.87 -9.50
CA ASN A 309 -15.86 13.27 -9.81
C ASN A 309 -15.82 14.16 -8.55
N GLU A 310 -16.37 13.70 -7.44
CA GLU A 310 -16.29 14.39 -6.15
C GLU A 310 -14.85 14.40 -5.62
N THR A 311 -14.13 13.28 -5.66
CA THR A 311 -12.73 13.17 -5.27
C THR A 311 -11.85 14.13 -6.04
N VAL A 312 -11.95 14.14 -7.38
CA VAL A 312 -11.15 15.03 -8.24
C VAL A 312 -11.41 16.50 -7.89
N ARG A 313 -12.68 16.91 -7.76
CA ARG A 313 -13.03 18.28 -7.37
C ARG A 313 -12.46 18.68 -6.03
N GLU A 314 -12.50 17.78 -5.08
CA GLU A 314 -12.07 18.04 -3.72
C GLU A 314 -10.55 18.20 -3.63
N TYR A 315 -9.78 17.34 -4.30
CA TYR A 315 -8.31 17.49 -4.28
C TYR A 315 -7.81 18.65 -5.15
N VAL A 316 -8.54 19.03 -6.18
CA VAL A 316 -8.29 20.32 -6.88
C VAL A 316 -8.59 21.52 -5.95
N ARG A 317 -9.67 21.48 -5.16
CA ARG A 317 -9.94 22.48 -4.13
C ARG A 317 -8.79 22.53 -3.11
N LEU A 318 -8.34 21.36 -2.62
CA LEU A 318 -7.24 21.27 -1.68
C LEU A 318 -5.97 21.97 -2.23
N THR A 319 -5.59 21.72 -3.47
CA THR A 319 -4.42 22.39 -4.07
C THR A 319 -4.59 23.91 -4.14
N GLN A 320 -5.78 24.41 -4.47
CA GLN A 320 -6.07 25.85 -4.48
C GLN A 320 -5.96 26.48 -3.08
N GLU A 321 -6.47 25.79 -2.06
CA GLU A 321 -6.37 26.22 -0.67
C GLU A 321 -4.93 26.23 -0.17
N LEU A 322 -4.13 25.22 -0.57
CA LEU A 322 -2.71 25.14 -0.23
C LEU A 322 -1.89 26.21 -0.95
N ASP A 323 -2.22 26.53 -2.22
CA ASP A 323 -1.49 27.55 -3.00
C ASP A 323 -1.76 28.98 -2.49
N ALA A 324 -2.90 29.18 -1.84
CA ALA A 324 -3.25 30.46 -1.20
C ALA A 324 -2.47 30.69 0.13
N ARG A 325 -1.78 29.68 0.66
CA ARG A 325 -1.00 29.76 1.91
C ARG A 325 0.46 30.13 1.67
N ASP A 326 1.05 30.85 2.62
CA ASP A 326 2.50 31.12 2.63
C ASP A 326 3.31 29.96 3.24
N THR A 327 2.66 28.99 3.90
CA THR A 327 3.30 27.77 4.39
C THR A 327 3.76 26.92 3.19
N PRO A 328 5.06 26.58 3.07
CA PRO A 328 5.54 25.76 1.97
C PRO A 328 5.07 24.31 2.13
N VAL A 329 4.37 23.78 1.12
CA VAL A 329 3.78 22.43 1.13
C VAL A 329 4.09 21.71 -0.17
N VAL A 330 4.55 20.46 -0.04
CA VAL A 330 4.57 19.47 -1.13
C VAL A 330 3.48 18.45 -0.88
N LEU A 331 2.62 18.22 -1.86
CA LEU A 331 1.50 17.30 -1.83
C LEU A 331 1.75 16.13 -2.78
N VAL A 332 1.57 14.91 -2.28
CA VAL A 332 1.60 13.67 -3.08
C VAL A 332 0.20 13.07 -3.08
N LEU A 333 -0.43 12.94 -4.24
CA LEU A 333 -1.69 12.23 -4.43
C LEU A 333 -1.45 10.98 -5.25
N PHE A 334 -2.01 9.84 -4.85
CA PHE A 334 -1.87 8.60 -5.60
C PHE A 334 -2.99 7.60 -5.31
N GLY A 335 -3.39 6.81 -6.31
CA GLY A 335 -4.35 5.73 -6.14
C GLY A 335 -3.68 4.48 -5.56
N ASP A 336 -4.39 3.76 -4.69
CA ASP A 336 -3.89 2.52 -4.09
C ASP A 336 -4.04 1.30 -5.01
N HIS A 337 -5.19 1.14 -5.63
CA HIS A 337 -5.51 0.06 -6.58
C HIS A 337 -6.70 0.47 -7.47
N LYS A 338 -7.00 -0.36 -8.47
CA LYS A 338 -8.22 -0.20 -9.27
C LYS A 338 -9.47 -0.67 -8.50
N PRO A 339 -10.66 -0.10 -8.79
CA PRO A 339 -11.90 -0.49 -8.15
C PRO A 339 -12.34 -1.90 -8.53
N TRP A 340 -12.98 -2.61 -7.59
CA TRP A 340 -13.69 -3.84 -7.89
C TRP A 340 -15.06 -3.53 -8.48
N MET A 341 -15.25 -3.77 -9.78
CA MET A 341 -16.52 -3.54 -10.47
C MET A 341 -17.09 -4.84 -11.02
N GLY A 342 -18.20 -5.28 -10.41
CA GLY A 342 -18.88 -6.53 -10.75
C GLY A 342 -18.18 -7.79 -10.28
N ASN A 343 -18.85 -8.93 -10.31
CA ASN A 343 -18.31 -10.20 -9.88
C ASN A 343 -17.13 -10.63 -10.77
N GLY A 344 -15.95 -10.81 -10.15
CA GLY A 344 -14.75 -11.17 -10.89
C GLY A 344 -14.25 -10.11 -11.88
N GLY A 345 -14.65 -8.84 -11.70
CA GLY A 345 -14.32 -7.78 -12.65
C GLY A 345 -15.18 -7.77 -13.91
N SER A 346 -16.41 -8.30 -13.85
CA SER A 346 -17.29 -8.48 -15.00
C SER A 346 -17.57 -7.19 -15.78
N VAL A 347 -17.52 -6.01 -15.14
CA VAL A 347 -17.67 -4.72 -15.84
C VAL A 347 -16.51 -4.48 -16.80
N TYR A 348 -15.28 -4.77 -16.38
CA TYR A 348 -14.10 -4.65 -17.23
C TYR A 348 -14.12 -5.66 -18.40
N GLU A 349 -14.60 -6.88 -18.14
CA GLU A 349 -14.77 -7.89 -19.20
C GLU A 349 -15.78 -7.42 -20.25
N GLU A 350 -16.93 -6.87 -19.81
CA GLU A 350 -17.96 -6.34 -20.71
C GLU A 350 -17.47 -5.11 -21.51
N MET A 351 -16.60 -4.28 -20.91
CA MET A 351 -15.92 -3.19 -21.60
C MET A 351 -14.84 -3.68 -22.59
N GLY A 352 -14.49 -4.97 -22.56
CA GLY A 352 -13.43 -5.54 -23.40
C GLY A 352 -12.03 -5.12 -23.01
N ILE A 353 -11.78 -4.78 -21.73
CA ILE A 353 -10.45 -4.42 -21.24
C ILE A 353 -9.57 -5.68 -21.19
N ASP A 354 -8.43 -5.61 -21.85
CA ASP A 354 -7.42 -6.67 -21.79
C ASP A 354 -6.64 -6.60 -20.46
N PHE A 355 -6.79 -7.62 -19.63
CA PHE A 355 -6.09 -7.81 -18.35
C PHE A 355 -5.01 -8.91 -18.42
N ASP A 356 -4.47 -9.21 -19.61
CA ASP A 356 -3.36 -10.15 -19.75
C ASP A 356 -2.06 -9.56 -19.14
N THR A 357 -1.82 -9.85 -17.86
CA THR A 357 -0.65 -9.38 -17.11
C THR A 357 0.69 -9.93 -17.63
N SER A 358 0.68 -10.81 -18.64
CA SER A 358 1.90 -11.22 -19.33
C SER A 358 2.39 -10.20 -20.36
N THR A 359 1.55 -9.26 -20.74
CA THR A 359 1.87 -8.12 -21.61
C THR A 359 2.00 -6.84 -20.78
N LEU A 360 2.85 -5.90 -21.19
CA LEU A 360 2.98 -4.63 -20.50
C LEU A 360 1.67 -3.81 -20.53
N ALA A 361 0.94 -3.85 -21.62
CA ALA A 361 -0.34 -3.16 -21.75
C ALA A 361 -1.39 -3.74 -20.80
N GLY A 362 -1.60 -5.06 -20.81
CA GLY A 362 -2.54 -5.72 -19.90
C GLY A 362 -2.11 -5.62 -18.44
N PHE A 363 -0.80 -5.66 -18.16
CA PHE A 363 -0.25 -5.41 -16.82
C PHE A 363 -0.61 -3.99 -16.31
N ARG A 364 -0.41 -2.97 -17.15
CA ARG A 364 -0.82 -1.59 -16.81
C ARG A 364 -2.33 -1.47 -16.65
N ASN A 365 -3.11 -2.08 -17.53
CA ASN A 365 -4.56 -2.10 -17.41
C ASN A 365 -5.02 -2.69 -16.07
N TYR A 366 -4.30 -3.66 -15.54
CA TYR A 366 -4.64 -4.33 -14.30
C TYR A 366 -4.13 -3.58 -13.06
N TYR A 367 -2.86 -3.14 -13.06
CA TYR A 367 -2.18 -2.65 -11.86
C TYR A 367 -1.91 -1.14 -11.81
N ALA A 368 -1.96 -0.41 -12.95
CA ALA A 368 -1.55 0.98 -12.95
C ALA A 368 -2.59 1.90 -12.28
N THR A 369 -2.13 2.74 -11.37
CA THR A 369 -2.89 3.84 -10.75
C THR A 369 -2.16 5.16 -10.94
N PRO A 370 -2.84 6.31 -11.06
CA PRO A 370 -2.17 7.60 -11.24
C PRO A 370 -1.53 8.06 -9.93
N TYR A 371 -0.43 8.81 -10.07
CA TYR A 371 0.12 9.61 -8.98
C TYR A 371 0.54 10.99 -9.48
N LEU A 372 0.59 11.94 -8.57
CA LEU A 372 1.20 13.25 -8.79
C LEU A 372 1.96 13.72 -7.55
N ILE A 373 3.03 14.48 -7.77
CA ILE A 373 3.78 15.23 -6.76
C ILE A 373 3.66 16.70 -7.15
N TRP A 374 2.91 17.44 -6.37
CA TRP A 374 2.61 18.85 -6.58
C TRP A 374 3.22 19.68 -5.45
N ALA A 375 3.57 20.92 -5.73
CA ALA A 375 4.06 21.85 -4.72
C ALA A 375 3.36 23.19 -4.87
N ASN A 376 3.02 23.83 -3.75
CA ASN A 376 2.52 25.18 -3.79
C ASN A 376 3.64 26.19 -4.13
N ARG A 377 3.26 27.43 -4.44
CA ARG A 377 4.20 28.50 -4.78
C ARG A 377 5.32 28.66 -3.73
N ALA A 378 4.97 28.63 -2.45
CA ALA A 378 5.94 28.79 -1.37
C ALA A 378 6.98 27.66 -1.33
N ALA A 379 6.57 26.39 -1.53
CA ALA A 379 7.50 25.27 -1.57
C ALA A 379 8.39 25.30 -2.82
N LYS A 380 7.86 25.68 -3.99
CA LYS A 380 8.66 25.88 -5.20
C LYS A 380 9.75 26.92 -5.02
N GLU A 381 9.44 28.02 -4.31
CA GLU A 381 10.42 29.07 -3.98
C GLU A 381 11.50 28.55 -3.00
N VAL A 382 11.12 27.80 -1.96
CA VAL A 382 12.04 27.24 -0.97
C VAL A 382 12.97 26.20 -1.59
N LEU A 383 12.42 25.27 -2.39
CA LEU A 383 13.15 24.15 -2.96
C LEU A 383 13.83 24.46 -4.30
N GLY A 384 13.48 25.58 -4.94
CA GLY A 384 14.03 25.97 -6.25
C GLY A 384 13.69 25.00 -7.36
N ALA A 385 12.53 24.33 -7.29
CA ALA A 385 12.08 23.30 -8.22
C ALA A 385 10.64 23.54 -8.68
N ASP A 386 10.33 23.21 -9.94
CA ASP A 386 9.02 23.48 -10.55
C ASP A 386 7.97 22.41 -10.26
N PHE A 387 8.37 21.20 -9.93
CA PHE A 387 7.49 20.04 -9.69
C PHE A 387 6.57 19.71 -10.88
N THR A 388 7.05 19.84 -12.11
CA THR A 388 6.28 19.56 -13.32
C THR A 388 7.02 18.57 -14.22
N GLY A 389 6.27 17.80 -15.02
CA GLY A 389 6.81 16.93 -16.05
C GLY A 389 6.52 15.45 -15.83
N ASP A 390 7.20 14.61 -16.60
CA ASP A 390 7.08 13.15 -16.52
C ASP A 390 7.80 12.62 -15.26
N GLY A 391 7.03 12.05 -14.35
CA GLY A 391 7.51 11.41 -13.13
C GLY A 391 7.98 9.99 -13.34
N GLY A 392 7.57 9.36 -14.45
CA GLY A 392 7.82 7.95 -14.77
C GLY A 392 6.84 6.98 -14.13
N ASP A 393 6.92 5.71 -14.54
CA ASP A 393 6.10 4.62 -14.01
C ASP A 393 6.97 3.71 -13.14
N PHE A 394 6.52 3.42 -11.92
CA PHE A 394 7.29 2.59 -10.97
C PHE A 394 6.40 1.98 -9.88
N SER A 395 6.96 1.04 -9.12
CA SER A 395 6.29 0.42 -7.96
C SER A 395 6.10 1.42 -6.80
N PRO A 396 5.05 1.29 -5.98
CA PRO A 396 4.75 2.19 -4.85
C PRO A 396 5.91 2.40 -3.88
N CYS A 397 6.77 1.40 -3.67
CA CYS A 397 7.96 1.49 -2.82
C CYS A 397 8.98 2.56 -3.26
N PHE A 398 8.90 3.04 -4.50
CA PHE A 398 9.77 4.10 -5.01
C PHE A 398 9.13 5.50 -5.00
N LEU A 399 7.85 5.65 -4.63
CA LEU A 399 7.17 6.94 -4.70
C LEU A 399 7.79 7.96 -3.72
N MET A 400 8.10 7.55 -2.48
CA MET A 400 8.79 8.43 -1.53
C MET A 400 10.19 8.81 -2.05
N THR A 401 10.90 7.87 -2.67
CA THR A 401 12.19 8.16 -3.31
C THR A 401 12.04 9.21 -4.42
N ARG A 402 10.97 9.12 -5.23
CA ARG A 402 10.70 10.09 -6.29
C ARG A 402 10.33 11.47 -5.75
N LEU A 403 9.60 11.52 -4.63
CA LEU A 403 9.34 12.76 -3.89
C LEU A 403 10.64 13.44 -3.44
N PHE A 404 11.57 12.67 -2.82
CA PHE A 404 12.84 13.20 -2.37
C PHE A 404 13.71 13.70 -3.54
N ASP A 405 13.68 13.00 -4.68
CA ASP A 405 14.36 13.47 -5.90
C ASP A 405 13.78 14.81 -6.37
N ALA A 406 12.46 14.98 -6.34
CA ALA A 406 11.80 16.22 -6.73
C ALA A 406 12.13 17.38 -5.77
N CYS A 407 12.31 17.10 -4.48
CA CYS A 407 12.72 18.09 -3.48
C CYS A 407 14.23 18.36 -3.48
N GLY A 408 15.05 17.59 -4.18
CA GLY A 408 16.51 17.69 -4.15
C GLY A 408 17.15 17.11 -2.89
N TRP A 409 16.41 16.31 -2.11
CA TRP A 409 16.89 15.70 -0.87
C TRP A 409 17.54 14.34 -1.10
N ALA A 410 18.69 14.09 -0.46
CA ALA A 410 19.35 12.78 -0.52
C ALA A 410 18.60 11.73 0.28
N GLY A 411 18.20 12.07 1.51
CA GLY A 411 17.40 11.21 2.38
C GLY A 411 18.17 10.10 3.09
N PRO A 412 17.45 9.15 3.72
CA PRO A 412 18.08 8.07 4.46
C PRO A 412 18.84 7.11 3.54
N GLY A 413 19.84 6.41 4.09
CA GLY A 413 20.70 5.49 3.35
C GLY A 413 19.92 4.41 2.59
N TYR A 414 18.84 3.90 3.16
CA TYR A 414 17.96 2.95 2.46
C TYR A 414 17.32 3.54 1.20
N MET A 415 16.92 4.80 1.24
CA MET A 415 16.37 5.50 0.07
C MET A 415 17.41 5.64 -1.04
N GLN A 416 18.68 5.95 -0.67
CA GLN A 416 19.78 6.02 -1.63
C GLN A 416 20.05 4.65 -2.28
N LEU A 417 19.99 3.56 -1.49
CA LEU A 417 20.06 2.19 -2.00
C LEU A 417 18.86 1.87 -2.91
N SER A 418 17.65 2.34 -2.55
CA SER A 418 16.43 2.13 -3.35
C SER A 418 16.47 2.87 -4.69
N ARG A 419 17.14 4.05 -4.77
CA ARG A 419 17.40 4.70 -6.07
C ARG A 419 18.18 3.80 -7.01
N ALA A 420 19.26 3.17 -6.51
CA ALA A 420 20.05 2.25 -7.32
C ALA A 420 19.23 1.02 -7.75
N MET A 421 18.28 0.55 -6.92
CA MET A 421 17.37 -0.54 -7.32
C MET A 421 16.35 -0.10 -8.37
N ARG A 422 15.77 1.09 -8.23
CA ARG A 422 14.86 1.68 -9.24
C ARG A 422 15.54 1.88 -10.60
N ASP A 423 16.81 2.26 -10.61
CA ASP A 423 17.60 2.41 -11.85
C ASP A 423 17.82 1.07 -12.55
N ILE A 424 17.87 -0.04 -11.81
CA ILE A 424 17.90 -1.41 -12.37
C ILE A 424 16.53 -1.80 -12.91
N SER A 425 15.49 -1.63 -12.09
CA SER A 425 14.12 -1.90 -12.46
C SER A 425 13.16 -0.97 -11.70
N PRO A 426 12.40 -0.12 -12.40
CA PRO A 426 11.37 0.69 -11.75
C PRO A 426 10.18 -0.16 -11.26
N LEU A 427 9.98 -1.36 -11.78
CA LEU A 427 8.96 -2.31 -11.33
C LEU A 427 9.59 -3.44 -10.52
N LEU A 428 9.09 -3.62 -9.30
CA LEU A 428 9.31 -4.78 -8.46
C LEU A 428 7.93 -5.32 -8.06
N HIS A 429 7.50 -6.41 -8.70
CA HIS A 429 6.18 -6.97 -8.48
C HIS A 429 6.26 -8.31 -7.77
N THR A 430 5.32 -8.57 -6.84
CA THR A 430 5.27 -9.81 -6.03
C THR A 430 5.18 -11.09 -6.87
N ASN A 431 4.70 -11.02 -8.11
CA ASN A 431 4.73 -12.12 -9.07
C ASN A 431 6.12 -12.38 -9.68
N GLY A 432 7.18 -11.72 -9.19
CA GLY A 432 8.54 -11.84 -9.73
C GLY A 432 8.74 -11.17 -11.09
N LEU A 433 7.94 -10.14 -11.39
CA LEU A 433 8.05 -9.36 -12.61
C LEU A 433 8.82 -8.06 -12.37
N PHE A 434 9.60 -7.69 -13.37
CA PHE A 434 10.44 -6.50 -13.43
C PHE A 434 10.15 -5.73 -14.72
N LEU A 435 10.47 -4.45 -14.73
CA LEU A 435 10.47 -3.64 -15.95
C LEU A 435 11.93 -3.24 -16.26
N HIS A 436 12.47 -3.76 -17.37
CA HIS A 436 13.83 -3.45 -17.79
C HIS A 436 13.83 -2.93 -19.23
N ASP A 437 14.39 -1.75 -19.45
CA ASP A 437 14.37 -1.07 -20.75
C ASP A 437 12.96 -1.00 -21.41
N GLY A 438 11.92 -0.82 -20.58
CA GLY A 438 10.53 -0.74 -21.03
C GLY A 438 9.90 -2.10 -21.38
N VAL A 439 10.57 -3.21 -21.07
CA VAL A 439 10.08 -4.57 -21.32
C VAL A 439 9.77 -5.26 -19.99
N LEU A 440 8.55 -5.82 -19.90
CA LEU A 440 8.14 -6.65 -18.77
C LEU A 440 8.89 -7.99 -18.83
N THR A 441 9.57 -8.36 -17.76
CA THR A 441 10.42 -9.57 -17.71
C THR A 441 10.43 -10.19 -16.32
N SER A 442 10.60 -11.51 -16.24
CA SER A 442 10.88 -12.23 -14.99
C SER A 442 12.38 -12.52 -14.78
N VAL A 443 13.25 -12.02 -15.68
CA VAL A 443 14.68 -12.34 -15.67
C VAL A 443 15.49 -11.06 -15.56
N LEU A 444 16.29 -10.97 -14.51
CA LEU A 444 17.37 -9.99 -14.37
C LEU A 444 18.71 -10.61 -14.75
N SER A 445 19.68 -9.78 -15.14
CA SER A 445 21.08 -10.22 -15.28
C SER A 445 21.60 -10.78 -13.95
N ASP A 446 22.66 -11.59 -13.97
CA ASP A 446 23.23 -12.15 -12.72
C ASP A 446 23.69 -11.05 -11.76
N THR A 447 24.21 -9.94 -12.28
CA THR A 447 24.62 -8.78 -11.48
C THR A 447 23.42 -8.09 -10.84
N ASP A 448 22.37 -7.78 -11.62
CA ASP A 448 21.17 -7.10 -11.14
C ASP A 448 20.38 -7.96 -10.17
N ARG A 449 20.31 -9.27 -10.43
CA ARG A 449 19.70 -10.25 -9.52
C ARG A 449 20.44 -10.32 -8.18
N SER A 450 21.78 -10.26 -8.22
CA SER A 450 22.59 -10.23 -7.00
C SER A 450 22.34 -8.97 -6.20
N PHE A 451 22.22 -7.82 -6.88
CA PHE A 451 21.89 -6.56 -6.22
C PHE A 451 20.47 -6.57 -5.63
N TYR A 452 19.47 -7.03 -6.39
CA TYR A 452 18.09 -7.19 -5.92
C TYR A 452 18.01 -8.06 -4.65
N ARG A 453 18.70 -9.22 -4.62
CA ARG A 453 18.76 -10.06 -3.41
C ARG A 453 19.40 -9.33 -2.23
N SER A 454 20.42 -8.54 -2.46
CA SER A 454 21.07 -7.74 -1.41
C SER A 454 20.15 -6.63 -0.92
N TRP A 455 19.38 -6.01 -1.81
CA TRP A 455 18.37 -5.00 -1.48
C TRP A 455 17.24 -5.62 -0.64
N LEU A 456 16.69 -6.79 -1.02
CA LEU A 456 15.70 -7.53 -0.22
C LEU A 456 16.26 -7.92 1.16
N ALA A 457 17.53 -8.30 1.24
CA ALA A 457 18.17 -8.59 2.52
C ALA A 457 18.24 -7.36 3.43
N VAL A 458 18.47 -6.17 2.88
CA VAL A 458 18.43 -4.90 3.63
C VAL A 458 17.01 -4.55 4.05
N GLN A 459 16.01 -4.75 3.16
CA GLN A 459 14.61 -4.58 3.51
C GLN A 459 14.24 -5.46 4.72
N TYR A 460 14.48 -6.77 4.64
CA TYR A 460 14.24 -7.71 5.74
C TYR A 460 14.97 -7.31 7.04
N TYR A 461 16.24 -6.87 6.92
CA TYR A 461 17.01 -6.41 8.08
C TYR A 461 16.34 -5.21 8.77
N ARG A 462 15.87 -4.23 8.00
CA ARG A 462 15.17 -3.05 8.52
C ARG A 462 13.83 -3.39 9.17
N GLU A 463 13.10 -4.33 8.62
CA GLU A 463 11.76 -4.67 9.09
C GLU A 463 11.78 -5.58 10.32
N HIS A 464 12.74 -6.52 10.40
CA HIS A 464 12.69 -7.59 11.38
C HIS A 464 13.90 -7.71 12.31
N VAL A 465 14.99 -7.01 12.04
CA VAL A 465 16.24 -7.21 12.79
C VAL A 465 16.78 -5.92 13.39
N ALA A 466 16.69 -4.81 12.69
CA ALA A 466 17.15 -3.52 13.20
C ALA A 466 16.30 -3.09 14.40
N ALA A 467 16.95 -2.55 15.41
CA ALA A 467 16.26 -2.01 16.60
C ALA A 467 15.88 -0.55 16.35
N TYR A 468 14.61 -0.23 16.48
CA TYR A 468 14.08 1.13 16.47
C TYR A 468 13.50 1.47 17.84
N SER A 469 13.74 2.69 18.30
CA SER A 469 13.25 3.21 19.58
C SER A 469 12.10 4.20 19.38
#